data_38c9e83cc097c5e00742d76fb105b2a5
#
_entry.id   38c9e83cc097c5e00742d76fb105b2a5
#
_cell.length_a   1.000
_cell.length_b   1.000
_cell.length_c   1.000
_cell.angle_alpha   90.00
_cell.angle_beta   90.00
_cell.angle_gamma   90.00
#
_symmetry.space_group_name_H-M   'P 1'
#
loop_
_entity.id
_entity.type
_entity.pdbx_description
1 polymer ?
#
loop_
_entity_poly.entity_id
_entity_poly.type
_entity_poly.pdbx_seq_one_letter_code
_entity_poly.pdbx_strand_id
1 'polypeptide(L)'
;MNIRLRHWAVLLLWVCASAQADEVNAPGAVQAAAVPAPATAALPAPAPVSSSARRVYEQARSQLVQIRTVLKGQASQTSVGSGFFVSTDGLIVTNFHVVSDAALKPERHDLVYVTADGREASAQILQIDLLHDLALIKAGDSGTRRFDALAFRPQGPGLAQGERIYSLGNPLDVGFAVTDGTSNGLVKRSFYPQIFFGGALSAGMSGGPALDQEGLVIGVNVARRVDGEQVSFLVPAEFAQALLARGRDAPPLQTPAYAAVSAQLMAHQDALTQRFIEQGWKAATHTRYRVPVPNDGFVRCWGSSEPSRTGGLDIERSDCVMDTLIYAGDFNTGALALRHESYDGSKLGTLRFAARHSQSFRNESFTRLRSEFQTKPQCIEEFVDRDGLTLRAVVCLRAYKKLPQLYDLSVLVATLDQPRSGVQGRFDAQGLSFGNAQKLARHYLQAYAWAR
;
A
#
# COMPACT_ATOMS: atom_id res chain seq x y z
N MET A 1 9.30 -33.41 -35.64
CA MET A 1 8.13 -34.27 -35.38
C MET A 1 6.94 -33.33 -35.22
N ASN A 2 6.08 -33.33 -36.26
CA ASN A 2 4.97 -32.37 -36.43
C ASN A 2 3.82 -32.68 -35.49
N ILE A 3 3.32 -31.67 -34.75
CA ILE A 3 1.99 -31.72 -34.10
C ILE A 3 1.21 -30.48 -34.51
N ARG A 4 0.06 -30.75 -35.15
CA ARG A 4 -0.83 -29.81 -35.83
C ARG A 4 -1.66 -28.98 -34.81
N LEU A 5 -1.77 -27.69 -35.08
CA LEU A 5 -2.80 -26.79 -34.50
C LEU A 5 -4.18 -27.21 -35.07
N ARG A 6 -5.16 -27.35 -34.19
CA ARG A 6 -6.58 -27.42 -34.56
C ARG A 6 -7.28 -26.13 -34.14
N HIS A 7 -7.74 -25.39 -35.14
CA HIS A 7 -8.62 -24.24 -35.00
C HIS A 7 -10.06 -24.73 -34.70
N TRP A 8 -10.69 -24.11 -33.73
CA TRP A 8 -12.13 -24.19 -33.55
C TRP A 8 -12.73 -22.81 -33.81
N ALA A 9 -13.42 -22.67 -34.93
CA ALA A 9 -14.28 -21.54 -35.26
C ALA A 9 -15.67 -21.81 -34.69
N VAL A 10 -16.20 -20.88 -33.89
CA VAL A 10 -17.59 -20.88 -33.42
C VAL A 10 -18.39 -19.96 -34.35
N LEU A 11 -19.27 -20.54 -35.14
CA LEU A 11 -20.27 -19.85 -35.95
C LEU A 11 -21.42 -19.39 -35.03
N LEU A 12 -21.70 -18.09 -34.97
CA LEU A 12 -22.95 -17.53 -34.43
C LEU A 12 -23.99 -17.44 -35.58
N LEU A 13 -25.03 -18.29 -35.52
CA LEU A 13 -26.20 -18.20 -36.36
C LEU A 13 -27.18 -17.16 -35.78
N TRP A 14 -27.46 -16.14 -36.58
CA TRP A 14 -28.57 -15.21 -36.37
C TRP A 14 -29.84 -15.85 -36.95
N VAL A 15 -30.87 -16.05 -36.13
CA VAL A 15 -32.22 -16.43 -36.55
C VAL A 15 -33.06 -15.13 -36.62
N CYS A 16 -33.41 -14.73 -37.84
CA CYS A 16 -34.43 -13.72 -38.08
C CYS A 16 -35.81 -14.40 -38.00
N ALA A 17 -36.61 -14.00 -37.02
CA ALA A 17 -38.04 -14.32 -36.97
C ALA A 17 -38.84 -13.18 -37.60
N SER A 18 -39.45 -13.43 -38.75
CA SER A 18 -40.45 -12.57 -39.41
C SER A 18 -41.81 -12.77 -38.72
N ALA A 19 -42.36 -11.73 -38.11
CA ALA A 19 -43.74 -11.70 -37.66
C ALA A 19 -44.62 -11.07 -38.74
N GLN A 20 -45.62 -11.83 -39.22
CA GLN A 20 -46.67 -11.36 -40.11
C GLN A 20 -47.67 -10.51 -39.29
N ALA A 21 -48.07 -9.40 -39.87
CA ALA A 21 -49.10 -8.52 -39.33
C ALA A 21 -50.47 -8.96 -39.82
N ASP A 22 -51.37 -9.27 -38.93
CA ASP A 22 -52.81 -9.42 -39.25
C ASP A 22 -53.48 -8.03 -39.14
N GLU A 23 -54.14 -7.62 -40.24
CA GLU A 23 -55.02 -6.46 -40.30
C GLU A 23 -56.30 -6.71 -39.50
N VAL A 24 -56.56 -5.87 -38.48
CA VAL A 24 -57.87 -5.77 -37.84
C VAL A 24 -58.35 -4.32 -37.89
N ASN A 25 -59.54 -4.17 -38.50
CA ASN A 25 -60.36 -3.00 -38.74
C ASN A 25 -60.43 -1.97 -37.60
N ALA A 26 -60.31 -0.71 -38.00
CA ALA A 26 -60.51 0.45 -37.12
C ALA A 26 -61.99 0.84 -36.99
N PRO A 27 -62.43 1.37 -35.84
CA PRO A 27 -63.42 2.42 -35.83
C PRO A 27 -62.96 3.63 -34.96
N GLY A 28 -63.19 4.80 -35.47
CA GLY A 28 -63.46 6.02 -34.72
C GLY A 28 -62.24 6.86 -34.33
N ALA A 29 -61.95 7.86 -35.14
CA ALA A 29 -61.02 8.93 -34.80
C ALA A 29 -61.54 9.74 -33.60
N VAL A 30 -60.86 9.60 -32.44
CA VAL A 30 -60.97 10.55 -31.37
C VAL A 30 -59.78 11.52 -31.47
N GLN A 31 -60.05 12.80 -31.70
CA GLN A 31 -59.01 13.83 -31.67
C GLN A 31 -58.31 13.83 -30.31
N ALA A 32 -57.08 13.34 -30.25
CA ALA A 32 -56.21 13.47 -29.07
C ALA A 32 -55.76 14.92 -28.95
N ALA A 33 -56.12 15.55 -27.87
CA ALA A 33 -55.55 16.86 -27.47
C ALA A 33 -54.02 16.76 -27.38
N ALA A 34 -53.30 17.66 -28.02
CA ALA A 34 -51.86 17.75 -27.98
C ALA A 34 -51.41 17.98 -26.52
N VAL A 35 -50.76 16.95 -25.93
CA VAL A 35 -50.04 17.10 -24.67
C VAL A 35 -48.79 17.96 -24.97
N PRO A 36 -48.61 19.10 -24.27
CA PRO A 36 -47.37 19.89 -24.47
C PRO A 36 -46.18 19.03 -24.10
N ALA A 37 -45.17 19.00 -25.00
CA ALA A 37 -43.90 18.31 -24.76
C ALA A 37 -43.28 18.82 -23.44
N PRO A 38 -42.77 17.95 -22.56
CA PRO A 38 -42.08 18.38 -21.36
C PRO A 38 -40.92 19.29 -21.77
N ALA A 39 -40.88 20.49 -21.23
CA ALA A 39 -39.76 21.40 -21.41
C ALA A 39 -38.50 20.65 -20.99
N THR A 40 -37.57 20.49 -21.91
CA THR A 40 -36.24 19.93 -21.63
C THR A 40 -35.59 20.88 -20.65
N ALA A 41 -35.61 20.50 -19.36
CA ALA A 41 -34.83 21.19 -18.34
C ALA A 41 -33.37 21.14 -18.81
N ALA A 42 -32.79 22.27 -19.12
CA ALA A 42 -31.39 22.41 -19.42
C ALA A 42 -30.62 21.76 -18.25
N LEU A 43 -29.76 20.80 -18.53
CA LEU A 43 -28.86 20.23 -17.53
C LEU A 43 -28.18 21.39 -16.82
N PRO A 44 -28.13 21.40 -15.47
CA PRO A 44 -27.46 22.47 -14.73
C PRO A 44 -26.03 22.56 -15.27
N ALA A 45 -25.59 23.77 -15.60
CA ALA A 45 -24.22 24.02 -16.03
C ALA A 45 -23.27 23.37 -14.99
N PRO A 46 -22.21 22.67 -15.41
CA PRO A 46 -21.26 22.07 -14.49
C PRO A 46 -20.82 23.14 -13.49
N ALA A 47 -20.89 22.82 -12.19
CA ALA A 47 -20.52 23.74 -11.13
C ALA A 47 -19.11 24.29 -11.44
N PRO A 48 -18.89 25.60 -11.42
CA PRO A 48 -17.59 26.17 -11.76
C PRO A 48 -16.56 25.60 -10.80
N VAL A 49 -15.41 25.15 -11.32
CA VAL A 49 -14.22 24.81 -10.55
C VAL A 49 -14.04 25.92 -9.51
N SER A 50 -13.86 25.56 -8.22
CA SER A 50 -13.79 26.58 -7.17
C SER A 50 -12.73 27.61 -7.55
N SER A 51 -13.06 28.91 -7.48
CA SER A 51 -12.14 29.99 -7.84
C SER A 51 -10.80 29.90 -7.09
N SER A 52 -10.81 29.29 -5.91
CA SER A 52 -9.63 29.00 -5.10
C SER A 52 -8.75 27.89 -5.71
N ALA A 53 -9.34 26.78 -6.17
CA ALA A 53 -8.58 25.70 -6.82
C ALA A 53 -7.88 26.21 -8.09
N ARG A 54 -8.59 27.00 -8.89
CA ARG A 54 -8.01 27.62 -10.08
C ARG A 54 -6.84 28.56 -9.72
N ARG A 55 -7.02 29.42 -8.74
CA ARG A 55 -5.96 30.34 -8.28
C ARG A 55 -4.73 29.58 -7.80
N VAL A 56 -4.90 28.58 -6.92
CA VAL A 56 -3.79 27.79 -6.38
C VAL A 56 -3.06 27.04 -7.52
N TYR A 57 -3.80 26.48 -8.47
CA TYR A 57 -3.20 25.83 -9.64
C TYR A 57 -2.39 26.78 -10.50
N GLU A 58 -2.94 27.95 -10.84
CA GLU A 58 -2.27 28.96 -11.67
C GLU A 58 -0.98 29.47 -10.99
N GLN A 59 -0.98 29.63 -9.67
CA GLN A 59 0.18 30.05 -8.90
C GLN A 59 1.25 28.94 -8.82
N ALA A 60 0.86 27.68 -8.68
CA ALA A 60 1.78 26.59 -8.47
C ALA A 60 2.30 25.94 -9.77
N ARG A 61 1.67 26.20 -10.92
CA ARG A 61 1.91 25.47 -12.16
C ARG A 61 3.37 25.48 -12.62
N SER A 62 4.08 26.61 -12.48
CA SER A 62 5.50 26.73 -12.91
C SER A 62 6.46 25.94 -12.01
N GLN A 63 6.03 25.56 -10.81
CA GLN A 63 6.80 24.78 -9.87
C GLN A 63 6.55 23.26 -9.97
N LEU A 64 5.54 22.83 -10.76
CA LEU A 64 5.19 21.41 -10.94
C LEU A 64 6.06 20.77 -12.01
N VAL A 65 6.44 19.53 -11.77
CA VAL A 65 7.13 18.69 -12.74
C VAL A 65 6.55 17.28 -12.77
N GLN A 66 6.56 16.70 -13.96
CA GLN A 66 6.40 15.27 -14.12
C GLN A 66 7.76 14.61 -13.95
N ILE A 67 7.82 13.51 -13.24
CA ILE A 67 9.04 12.71 -13.06
C ILE A 67 8.87 11.41 -13.82
N ARG A 68 9.86 11.08 -14.64
CA ARG A 68 9.89 9.86 -15.44
C ARG A 68 11.17 9.09 -15.17
N THR A 69 11.04 7.81 -14.85
CA THR A 69 12.16 6.86 -14.91
C THR A 69 12.11 6.16 -16.26
N VAL A 70 13.20 6.19 -17.01
CA VAL A 70 13.26 5.70 -18.38
C VAL A 70 14.37 4.66 -18.54
N LEU A 71 14.15 3.65 -19.40
CA LEU A 71 15.19 2.68 -19.78
C LEU A 71 16.26 3.33 -20.64
N LYS A 72 17.52 3.16 -20.24
CA LYS A 72 18.69 3.62 -21.04
C LYS A 72 18.65 3.03 -22.44
N GLY A 73 18.85 3.88 -23.42
CA GLY A 73 18.93 3.48 -24.83
C GLY A 73 17.59 3.17 -25.51
N GLN A 74 16.46 3.17 -24.78
CA GLN A 74 15.15 2.89 -25.36
C GLN A 74 14.14 4.03 -25.20
N ALA A 75 14.44 5.02 -24.36
CA ALA A 75 13.55 6.13 -23.99
C ALA A 75 12.14 5.68 -23.53
N SER A 76 11.99 4.39 -23.17
CA SER A 76 10.74 3.82 -22.70
C SER A 76 10.58 4.07 -21.21
N GLN A 77 9.41 4.56 -20.80
CA GLN A 77 9.09 4.84 -19.41
C GLN A 77 8.88 3.54 -18.63
N THR A 78 9.49 3.43 -17.45
CA THR A 78 9.23 2.34 -16.48
C THR A 78 8.41 2.82 -15.30
N SER A 79 8.49 4.11 -14.97
CA SER A 79 7.69 4.74 -13.93
C SER A 79 7.41 6.19 -14.29
N VAL A 80 6.22 6.66 -13.90
CA VAL A 80 5.77 8.04 -14.06
C VAL A 80 5.12 8.53 -12.77
N GLY A 81 5.47 9.74 -12.37
CA GLY A 81 4.89 10.41 -11.23
C GLY A 81 4.98 11.93 -11.37
N SER A 82 4.74 12.60 -10.29
CA SER A 82 4.81 14.05 -10.14
C SER A 82 5.92 14.45 -9.17
N GLY A 83 6.31 15.70 -9.23
CA GLY A 83 7.21 16.34 -8.28
C GLY A 83 6.99 17.84 -8.27
N PHE A 84 7.71 18.54 -7.43
CA PHE A 84 7.68 19.99 -7.39
C PHE A 84 9.02 20.56 -6.90
N PHE A 85 9.37 21.73 -7.44
CA PHE A 85 10.56 22.45 -7.02
C PHE A 85 10.38 23.00 -5.60
N VAL A 86 11.40 22.79 -4.77
CA VAL A 86 11.48 23.25 -3.37
C VAL A 86 12.63 24.22 -3.13
N SER A 87 13.41 24.54 -4.18
CA SER A 87 14.48 25.53 -4.13
C SER A 87 14.70 26.17 -5.49
N THR A 88 15.22 27.40 -5.49
CA THR A 88 15.52 28.15 -6.71
C THR A 88 16.73 27.62 -7.49
N ASP A 89 17.51 26.75 -6.86
CA ASP A 89 18.65 26.04 -7.47
C ASP A 89 18.31 24.63 -7.95
N GLY A 90 17.01 24.30 -8.10
CA GLY A 90 16.51 23.11 -8.79
C GLY A 90 16.43 21.84 -7.95
N LEU A 91 16.23 21.93 -6.64
CA LEU A 91 15.86 20.78 -5.84
C LEU A 91 14.38 20.47 -6.00
N ILE A 92 14.05 19.20 -6.20
CA ILE A 92 12.71 18.69 -6.43
C ILE A 92 12.40 17.60 -5.41
N VAL A 93 11.20 17.65 -4.82
CA VAL A 93 10.65 16.58 -4.00
C VAL A 93 9.71 15.73 -4.87
N THR A 94 9.79 14.42 -4.70
CA THR A 94 8.90 13.41 -5.30
C THR A 94 8.79 12.20 -4.38
N ASN A 95 8.05 11.14 -4.78
CA ASN A 95 8.05 9.88 -4.04
C ASN A 95 9.23 8.98 -4.42
N PHE A 96 9.67 8.14 -3.46
CA PHE A 96 10.69 7.13 -3.71
C PHE A 96 10.25 6.10 -4.74
N HIS A 97 8.99 5.60 -4.66
CA HIS A 97 8.49 4.59 -5.59
C HIS A 97 8.50 5.08 -7.06
N VAL A 98 8.43 6.40 -7.31
CA VAL A 98 8.53 6.98 -8.66
C VAL A 98 9.94 6.87 -9.24
N VAL A 99 10.96 7.00 -8.38
CA VAL A 99 12.39 7.00 -8.77
C VAL A 99 13.13 5.72 -8.40
N SER A 100 12.45 4.73 -7.86
CA SER A 100 13.06 3.54 -7.26
C SER A 100 13.89 2.72 -8.25
N ASP A 101 13.46 2.57 -9.51
CA ASP A 101 14.24 1.87 -10.53
C ASP A 101 15.55 2.60 -10.84
N ALA A 102 15.52 3.95 -10.94
CA ALA A 102 16.74 4.74 -11.14
C ALA A 102 17.64 4.70 -9.89
N ALA A 103 17.05 4.66 -8.68
CA ALA A 103 17.81 4.57 -7.43
C ALA A 103 18.48 3.20 -7.23
N LEU A 104 17.83 2.11 -7.61
CA LEU A 104 18.27 0.73 -7.34
C LEU A 104 18.99 0.06 -8.52
N LYS A 105 18.76 0.54 -9.74
CA LYS A 105 19.30 -0.01 -10.99
C LYS A 105 19.78 1.13 -11.90
N PRO A 106 20.68 2.03 -11.40
CA PRO A 106 21.11 3.21 -12.15
C PRO A 106 21.88 2.87 -13.45
N GLU A 107 22.38 1.66 -13.56
CA GLU A 107 23.04 1.16 -14.79
C GLU A 107 22.04 0.94 -15.93
N ARG A 108 20.76 0.77 -15.63
CA ARG A 108 19.68 0.47 -16.59
C ARG A 108 18.70 1.61 -16.82
N HIS A 109 18.62 2.55 -15.88
CA HIS A 109 17.60 3.59 -15.89
C HIS A 109 18.20 4.98 -15.75
N ASP A 110 17.63 5.92 -16.48
CA ASP A 110 17.85 7.35 -16.32
C ASP A 110 16.62 7.99 -15.67
N LEU A 111 16.83 9.12 -15.02
CA LEU A 111 15.79 9.93 -14.42
C LEU A 111 15.69 11.24 -15.18
N VAL A 112 14.47 11.58 -15.58
CA VAL A 112 14.17 12.84 -16.27
C VAL A 112 12.99 13.54 -15.61
N TYR A 113 12.95 14.86 -15.71
CA TYR A 113 11.78 15.64 -15.33
C TYR A 113 11.26 16.44 -16.52
N VAL A 114 9.95 16.68 -16.54
CA VAL A 114 9.27 17.47 -17.57
C VAL A 114 8.47 18.57 -16.87
N THR A 115 8.73 19.81 -17.25
CA THR A 115 8.03 20.98 -16.70
C THR A 115 6.63 21.14 -17.32
N ALA A 116 5.80 21.99 -16.72
CA ALA A 116 4.43 22.23 -17.22
C ALA A 116 4.37 22.91 -18.61
N ASP A 117 5.46 23.51 -19.05
CA ASP A 117 5.63 24.06 -20.42
C ASP A 117 6.24 23.03 -21.41
N GLY A 118 6.39 21.77 -20.98
CA GLY A 118 6.83 20.66 -21.82
C GLY A 118 8.35 20.52 -21.99
N ARG A 119 9.16 21.27 -21.26
CA ARG A 119 10.61 21.12 -21.32
C ARG A 119 11.08 19.92 -20.52
N GLU A 120 11.88 19.07 -21.14
CA GLU A 120 12.48 17.90 -20.54
C GLU A 120 13.97 18.11 -20.25
N ALA A 121 14.43 17.64 -19.09
CA ALA A 121 15.84 17.58 -18.72
C ALA A 121 16.11 16.39 -17.76
N SER A 122 17.39 16.03 -17.66
CA SER A 122 17.82 14.97 -16.73
C SER A 122 17.67 15.39 -15.27
N ALA A 123 17.60 14.42 -14.39
CA ALA A 123 17.64 14.65 -12.95
C ALA A 123 18.55 13.63 -12.26
N GLN A 124 19.04 13.99 -11.07
CA GLN A 124 19.91 13.15 -10.24
C GLN A 124 19.29 12.98 -8.84
N ILE A 125 19.34 11.78 -8.31
CA ILE A 125 18.85 11.49 -6.96
C ILE A 125 19.93 11.91 -5.96
N LEU A 126 19.59 12.75 -4.98
CA LEU A 126 20.49 13.16 -3.90
C LEU A 126 20.26 12.34 -2.63
N GLN A 127 18.98 12.12 -2.26
CA GLN A 127 18.63 11.48 -1.01
C GLN A 127 17.27 10.77 -1.14
N ILE A 128 17.09 9.69 -0.36
CA ILE A 128 15.84 8.95 -0.27
C ILE A 128 15.38 8.87 1.19
N ASP A 129 14.07 8.87 1.37
CA ASP A 129 13.39 8.53 2.62
C ASP A 129 12.39 7.41 2.32
N LEU A 130 12.88 6.18 2.50
CA LEU A 130 12.13 4.96 2.23
C LEU A 130 10.89 4.84 3.11
N LEU A 131 11.01 5.27 4.39
CA LEU A 131 9.96 5.07 5.40
C LEU A 131 8.75 5.95 5.16
N HIS A 132 8.96 7.12 4.54
CA HIS A 132 7.90 8.04 4.16
C HIS A 132 7.66 8.07 2.64
N ASP A 133 8.30 7.15 1.89
CA ASP A 133 8.19 7.09 0.43
C ASP A 133 8.51 8.43 -0.25
N LEU A 134 9.60 9.10 0.13
CA LEU A 134 10.05 10.38 -0.44
C LEU A 134 11.42 10.25 -1.09
N ALA A 135 11.67 11.11 -2.08
CA ALA A 135 12.99 11.31 -2.69
C ALA A 135 13.26 12.80 -2.94
N LEU A 136 14.51 13.21 -2.74
CA LEU A 136 15.04 14.51 -3.12
C LEU A 136 15.91 14.31 -4.35
N ILE A 137 15.58 15.03 -5.43
CA ILE A 137 16.31 14.99 -6.69
C ILE A 137 16.76 16.39 -7.08
N LYS A 138 17.79 16.47 -7.93
CA LYS A 138 18.37 17.71 -8.46
C LYS A 138 18.17 17.77 -9.95
N ALA A 139 17.66 18.89 -10.46
CA ALA A 139 17.58 19.17 -11.89
C ALA A 139 18.98 19.22 -12.52
N GLY A 140 19.19 18.48 -13.62
CA GLY A 140 20.50 18.40 -14.28
C GLY A 140 20.97 19.69 -14.94
N ASP A 141 20.02 20.60 -15.27
CA ASP A 141 20.29 21.93 -15.84
C ASP A 141 20.33 23.06 -14.77
N SER A 142 20.37 22.71 -13.50
CA SER A 142 20.37 23.66 -12.36
C SER A 142 21.54 24.63 -12.36
N GLY A 143 22.66 24.29 -12.97
CA GLY A 143 23.81 25.17 -13.10
C GLY A 143 23.62 26.37 -14.03
N THR A 144 22.64 26.30 -14.94
CA THR A 144 22.39 27.33 -15.97
C THR A 144 21.03 28.01 -15.81
N ARG A 145 20.22 27.59 -14.82
CA ARG A 145 18.83 28.05 -14.67
C ARG A 145 18.45 28.31 -13.22
N ARG A 146 17.49 29.23 -13.03
CA ARG A 146 16.77 29.43 -11.78
C ARG A 146 15.35 28.91 -11.93
N PHE A 147 14.80 28.39 -10.83
CA PHE A 147 13.48 27.79 -10.75
C PHE A 147 12.61 28.53 -9.76
N ASP A 148 11.33 28.62 -10.05
CA ASP A 148 10.35 28.99 -9.03
C ASP A 148 10.18 27.78 -8.09
N ALA A 149 10.03 28.04 -6.80
CA ALA A 149 9.93 27.00 -5.78
C ALA A 149 8.70 27.20 -4.91
N LEU A 150 8.04 26.11 -4.55
CA LEU A 150 6.98 26.09 -3.55
C LEU A 150 7.58 26.24 -2.15
N ALA A 151 6.92 27.05 -1.32
CA ALA A 151 7.25 27.18 0.07
C ALA A 151 6.45 26.17 0.91
N PHE A 152 7.08 25.62 1.93
CA PHE A 152 6.39 24.79 2.91
C PHE A 152 5.62 25.67 3.91
N ARG A 153 4.47 25.19 4.36
CA ARG A 153 3.74 25.80 5.46
C ARG A 153 4.65 25.84 6.70
N PRO A 154 4.78 26.98 7.37
CA PRO A 154 5.55 27.08 8.61
C PRO A 154 5.04 26.11 9.66
N GLN A 155 5.94 25.59 10.50
CA GLN A 155 5.55 24.76 11.63
C GLN A 155 4.63 25.57 12.56
N GLY A 156 3.51 24.92 12.96
CA GLY A 156 2.48 25.57 13.77
C GLY A 156 1.42 24.56 14.18
N PRO A 157 0.21 25.01 14.50
CA PRO A 157 -0.88 24.10 14.75
C PRO A 157 -1.07 23.21 13.51
N GLY A 158 -1.26 21.91 13.74
CA GLY A 158 -1.51 20.94 12.66
C GLY A 158 -2.72 21.31 11.81
N LEU A 159 -2.89 20.61 10.69
CA LEU A 159 -4.06 20.76 9.83
C LEU A 159 -5.36 20.53 10.62
N ALA A 160 -6.28 21.49 10.56
CA ALA A 160 -7.59 21.32 11.15
C ALA A 160 -8.42 20.28 10.34
N GLN A 161 -9.27 19.54 11.03
CA GLN A 161 -10.23 18.67 10.35
C GLN A 161 -11.24 19.55 9.58
N GLY A 162 -11.48 19.20 8.30
CA GLY A 162 -12.29 19.98 7.39
C GLY A 162 -11.54 21.09 6.65
N GLU A 163 -10.27 21.36 6.98
CA GLU A 163 -9.43 22.32 6.24
C GLU A 163 -9.28 21.88 4.78
N ARG A 164 -9.43 22.83 3.85
CA ARG A 164 -9.37 22.55 2.42
C ARG A 164 -7.93 22.31 1.95
N ILE A 165 -7.76 21.27 1.15
CA ILE A 165 -6.49 20.85 0.57
C ILE A 165 -6.64 20.80 -0.94
N TYR A 166 -5.62 21.29 -1.66
CA TYR A 166 -5.47 21.22 -3.11
C TYR A 166 -4.30 20.30 -3.45
N SER A 167 -4.61 19.12 -3.97
CA SER A 167 -3.62 18.15 -4.44
C SER A 167 -3.34 18.38 -5.91
N LEU A 168 -2.07 18.56 -6.30
CA LEU A 168 -1.64 18.81 -7.67
C LEU A 168 -0.76 17.66 -8.18
N GLY A 169 -0.81 17.42 -9.50
CA GLY A 169 0.02 16.39 -10.13
C GLY A 169 -0.39 16.17 -11.57
N ASN A 170 0.24 15.19 -12.24
CA ASN A 170 -0.04 14.81 -13.63
C ASN A 170 -0.71 13.42 -13.66
N PRO A 171 -2.05 13.34 -13.50
CA PRO A 171 -2.74 12.07 -13.49
C PRO A 171 -2.63 11.38 -14.85
N LEU A 172 -2.27 10.09 -14.86
CA LEU A 172 -2.26 9.22 -16.04
C LEU A 172 -1.48 9.79 -17.24
N ASP A 173 -0.54 10.69 -17.02
CA ASP A 173 0.26 11.35 -18.07
C ASP A 173 -0.58 12.18 -19.08
N VAL A 174 -1.75 12.70 -18.64
CA VAL A 174 -2.65 13.49 -19.51
C VAL A 174 -2.54 14.99 -19.31
N GLY A 175 -1.66 15.45 -18.43
CA GLY A 175 -1.42 16.86 -18.11
C GLY A 175 -1.63 17.15 -16.62
N PHE A 176 -1.11 18.31 -16.18
CA PHE A 176 -1.23 18.71 -14.79
C PHE A 176 -2.67 19.08 -14.42
N ALA A 177 -3.11 18.55 -13.30
CA ALA A 177 -4.45 18.75 -12.74
C ALA A 177 -4.40 19.15 -11.27
N VAL A 178 -5.48 19.73 -10.80
CA VAL A 178 -5.74 20.00 -9.39
C VAL A 178 -6.98 19.23 -8.95
N THR A 179 -6.87 18.56 -7.80
CA THR A 179 -8.00 17.94 -7.11
C THR A 179 -8.15 18.61 -5.75
N ASP A 180 -9.35 19.09 -5.42
CA ASP A 180 -9.62 19.63 -4.11
C ASP A 180 -10.37 18.63 -3.21
N GLY A 181 -10.16 18.77 -1.91
CA GLY A 181 -10.76 17.95 -0.89
C GLY A 181 -10.51 18.53 0.49
N THR A 182 -10.68 17.73 1.53
CA THR A 182 -10.55 18.16 2.92
C THR A 182 -9.56 17.31 3.69
N SER A 183 -8.92 17.92 4.68
CA SER A 183 -8.19 17.21 5.72
C SER A 183 -9.18 16.50 6.65
N ASN A 184 -9.02 15.20 6.84
CA ASN A 184 -9.76 14.43 7.84
C ASN A 184 -8.87 14.06 9.05
N GLY A 185 -7.78 14.83 9.25
CA GLY A 185 -6.79 14.59 10.29
C GLY A 185 -5.76 13.52 9.92
N LEU A 186 -5.02 13.07 10.91
CA LEU A 186 -4.06 11.98 10.73
C LEU A 186 -4.76 10.63 10.69
N VAL A 187 -4.22 9.73 9.85
CA VAL A 187 -4.68 8.34 9.77
C VAL A 187 -4.47 7.66 11.12
N LYS A 188 -5.57 7.21 11.73
CA LYS A 188 -5.50 6.42 12.96
C LYS A 188 -4.88 5.05 12.65
N ARG A 189 -4.05 4.56 13.57
CA ARG A 189 -3.43 3.22 13.48
C ARG A 189 -2.41 3.06 12.33
N SER A 190 -1.87 4.14 11.79
CA SER A 190 -0.70 4.07 10.93
C SER A 190 0.58 4.04 11.77
N PHE A 191 1.59 3.27 11.34
CA PHE A 191 2.90 3.24 12.03
C PHE A 191 3.63 4.56 11.86
N TYR A 192 3.60 5.13 10.65
CA TYR A 192 4.09 6.46 10.33
C TYR A 192 2.92 7.42 10.11
N PRO A 193 3.01 8.69 10.54
CA PRO A 193 1.96 9.67 10.32
C PRO A 193 1.62 9.85 8.84
N GLN A 194 0.34 9.85 8.52
CA GLN A 194 -0.20 10.17 7.20
C GLN A 194 -1.42 11.06 7.37
N ILE A 195 -1.60 12.03 6.48
CA ILE A 195 -2.81 12.85 6.45
C ILE A 195 -3.89 12.08 5.67
N PHE A 196 -5.07 11.93 6.25
CA PHE A 196 -6.23 11.43 5.55
C PHE A 196 -6.85 12.56 4.71
N PHE A 197 -6.67 12.46 3.40
CA PHE A 197 -7.20 13.41 2.42
C PHE A 197 -8.52 12.87 1.85
N GLY A 198 -9.61 13.63 2.06
CA GLY A 198 -10.94 13.38 1.50
C GLY A 198 -11.07 13.96 0.09
N GLY A 199 -10.22 13.52 -0.81
CA GLY A 199 -10.19 13.88 -2.21
C GLY A 199 -9.58 12.76 -3.05
N ALA A 200 -9.81 12.76 -4.36
CA ALA A 200 -9.34 11.72 -5.25
C ALA A 200 -7.87 11.93 -5.64
N LEU A 201 -7.03 10.91 -5.49
CA LEU A 201 -5.71 10.82 -6.12
C LEU A 201 -5.75 9.77 -7.23
N SER A 202 -5.13 10.07 -8.34
CA SER A 202 -4.96 9.15 -9.48
C SER A 202 -3.50 8.75 -9.64
N ALA A 203 -3.26 7.62 -10.31
CA ALA A 203 -1.92 7.22 -10.70
C ALA A 203 -1.24 8.36 -11.49
N GLY A 204 0.04 8.62 -11.22
CA GLY A 204 0.78 9.75 -11.77
C GLY A 204 0.76 11.02 -10.90
N MET A 205 -0.19 11.18 -9.97
CA MET A 205 -0.18 12.30 -9.01
C MET A 205 0.78 12.08 -7.83
N SER A 206 1.27 10.85 -7.64
CA SER A 206 2.27 10.50 -6.62
C SER A 206 3.50 11.40 -6.72
N GLY A 207 3.96 11.94 -5.58
CA GLY A 207 5.09 12.87 -5.50
C GLY A 207 4.74 14.33 -5.75
N GLY A 208 3.53 14.63 -6.22
CA GLY A 208 3.05 16.01 -6.36
C GLY A 208 2.70 16.64 -5.02
N PRO A 209 2.64 17.99 -4.95
CA PRO A 209 2.36 18.69 -3.70
C PRO A 209 0.88 18.66 -3.36
N ALA A 210 0.61 18.62 -2.05
CA ALA A 210 -0.67 19.02 -1.47
C ALA A 210 -0.51 20.40 -0.82
N LEU A 211 -1.35 21.35 -1.21
CA LEU A 211 -1.25 22.76 -0.82
C LEU A 211 -2.46 23.18 0.02
N ASP A 212 -2.25 24.16 0.89
CA ASP A 212 -3.34 24.89 1.56
C ASP A 212 -3.91 26.01 0.66
N GLN A 213 -4.82 26.81 1.20
CA GLN A 213 -5.47 27.90 0.47
C GLN A 213 -4.53 29.05 0.10
N GLU A 214 -3.42 29.18 0.80
CA GLU A 214 -2.36 30.17 0.59
C GLU A 214 -1.33 29.68 -0.43
N GLY A 215 -1.44 28.41 -0.89
CA GLY A 215 -0.52 27.78 -1.83
C GLY A 215 0.76 27.26 -1.17
N LEU A 216 0.76 27.07 0.15
CA LEU A 216 1.88 26.51 0.89
C LEU A 216 1.79 24.98 0.94
N VAL A 217 2.92 24.29 0.86
CA VAL A 217 2.98 22.83 0.89
C VAL A 217 2.69 22.31 2.31
N ILE A 218 1.63 21.50 2.43
CA ILE A 218 1.23 20.85 3.67
C ILE A 218 1.48 19.33 3.64
N GLY A 219 1.76 18.77 2.46
CA GLY A 219 2.05 17.36 2.29
C GLY A 219 2.47 17.00 0.88
N VAL A 220 2.78 15.72 0.68
CA VAL A 220 3.14 15.11 -0.60
C VAL A 220 2.16 13.98 -0.90
N ASN A 221 1.60 13.95 -2.11
CA ASN A 221 0.69 12.90 -2.56
C ASN A 221 1.42 11.54 -2.58
N VAL A 222 0.83 10.49 -1.99
CA VAL A 222 1.53 9.19 -1.96
C VAL A 222 0.65 8.03 -2.45
N ALA A 223 -0.55 7.89 -1.94
CA ALA A 223 -1.36 6.71 -2.21
C ALA A 223 -2.86 6.99 -2.12
N ARG A 224 -3.65 6.07 -2.67
CA ARG A 224 -5.09 5.97 -2.47
C ARG A 224 -5.48 4.57 -2.02
N ARG A 225 -6.58 4.44 -1.32
CA ARG A 225 -7.19 3.13 -1.10
C ARG A 225 -7.88 2.67 -2.39
N VAL A 226 -7.67 1.40 -2.74
CA VAL A 226 -8.33 0.79 -3.92
C VAL A 226 -9.74 0.27 -3.59
N ASP A 227 -10.04 0.13 -2.30
CA ASP A 227 -11.31 -0.35 -1.74
C ASP A 227 -12.20 0.79 -1.17
N GLY A 228 -11.85 2.06 -1.45
CA GLY A 228 -12.59 3.23 -0.99
C GLY A 228 -12.50 4.40 -1.97
N GLU A 229 -13.64 4.98 -2.33
CA GLU A 229 -13.69 6.19 -3.14
C GLU A 229 -13.28 7.40 -2.29
N GLN A 230 -12.49 8.31 -2.86
CA GLN A 230 -12.02 9.55 -2.23
C GLN A 230 -11.30 9.35 -0.87
N VAL A 231 -10.69 8.17 -0.66
CA VAL A 231 -9.83 7.90 0.47
C VAL A 231 -8.39 7.88 -0.01
N SER A 232 -7.70 8.97 0.23
CA SER A 232 -6.32 9.17 -0.20
C SER A 232 -5.43 9.57 0.98
N PHE A 233 -4.13 9.39 0.81
CA PHE A 233 -3.15 9.65 1.85
C PHE A 233 -2.06 10.57 1.35
N LEU A 234 -1.63 11.49 2.23
CA LEU A 234 -0.52 12.40 1.97
C LEU A 234 0.55 12.17 3.04
N VAL A 235 1.79 12.25 2.64
CA VAL A 235 2.92 12.35 3.58
C VAL A 235 2.94 13.77 4.13
N PRO A 236 2.94 14.00 5.45
CA PRO A 236 3.06 15.33 6.04
C PRO A 236 4.31 16.08 5.56
N ALA A 237 4.18 17.39 5.32
CA ALA A 237 5.25 18.23 4.75
C ALA A 237 6.53 18.25 5.59
N GLU A 238 6.44 18.02 6.90
CA GLU A 238 7.59 17.96 7.83
C GLU A 238 8.62 16.90 7.41
N PHE A 239 8.19 15.77 6.85
CA PHE A 239 9.11 14.74 6.35
C PHE A 239 9.83 15.18 5.09
N ALA A 240 9.15 15.90 4.20
CA ALA A 240 9.77 16.47 3.00
C ALA A 240 10.76 17.61 3.38
N GLN A 241 10.41 18.45 4.37
CA GLN A 241 11.33 19.45 4.93
C GLN A 241 12.57 18.82 5.55
N ALA A 242 12.38 17.75 6.35
CA ALA A 242 13.49 17.02 6.94
C ALA A 242 14.39 16.35 5.89
N LEU A 243 13.79 15.81 4.82
CA LEU A 243 14.53 15.23 3.69
C LEU A 243 15.33 16.33 2.96
N LEU A 244 14.73 17.48 2.69
CA LEU A 244 15.39 18.64 2.08
C LEU A 244 16.57 19.11 2.93
N ALA A 245 16.39 19.23 4.25
CA ALA A 245 17.45 19.67 5.16
C ALA A 245 18.64 18.69 5.17
N ARG A 246 18.39 17.38 5.14
CA ARG A 246 19.44 16.35 5.11
C ARG A 246 20.15 16.24 3.76
N GLY A 247 19.41 16.48 2.68
CA GLY A 247 19.85 16.17 1.33
C GLY A 247 20.29 17.37 0.49
N ARG A 248 20.10 18.62 0.95
CA ARG A 248 20.38 19.84 0.17
C ARG A 248 21.79 19.87 -0.40
N ASP A 249 22.77 19.52 0.39
CA ASP A 249 24.19 19.56 0.03
C ASP A 249 24.77 18.16 -0.22
N ALA A 250 23.91 17.14 -0.30
CA ALA A 250 24.35 15.78 -0.55
C ALA A 250 24.80 15.62 -2.01
N PRO A 251 25.88 14.87 -2.28
CA PRO A 251 26.26 14.54 -3.64
C PRO A 251 25.21 13.59 -4.25
N PRO A 252 25.05 13.62 -5.59
CA PRO A 252 24.21 12.64 -6.27
C PRO A 252 24.62 11.20 -5.98
N LEU A 253 23.61 10.30 -5.87
CA LEU A 253 23.86 8.88 -5.69
C LEU A 253 24.64 8.34 -6.90
N GLN A 254 25.82 7.75 -6.63
CA GLN A 254 26.71 7.17 -7.66
C GLN A 254 26.54 5.65 -7.79
N THR A 255 25.97 5.00 -6.79
CA THR A 255 25.80 3.56 -6.71
C THR A 255 24.36 3.20 -6.36
N PRO A 256 23.92 1.95 -6.66
CA PRO A 256 22.60 1.50 -6.25
C PRO A 256 22.33 1.73 -4.75
N ALA A 257 21.15 2.28 -4.44
CA ALA A 257 20.79 2.76 -3.11
C ALA A 257 20.53 1.66 -2.07
N TYR A 258 20.88 0.40 -2.32
CA TYR A 258 20.60 -0.73 -1.41
C TYR A 258 21.16 -0.55 0.00
N ALA A 259 22.32 0.11 0.14
CA ALA A 259 22.89 0.40 1.46
C ALA A 259 22.00 1.37 2.27
N ALA A 260 21.52 2.43 1.63
CA ALA A 260 20.60 3.39 2.25
C ALA A 260 19.24 2.77 2.57
N VAL A 261 18.72 1.91 1.68
CA VAL A 261 17.50 1.13 1.90
C VAL A 261 17.66 0.20 3.12
N SER A 262 18.76 -0.57 3.17
CA SER A 262 19.09 -1.46 4.30
C SER A 262 19.16 -0.70 5.62
N ALA A 263 19.87 0.42 5.66
CA ALA A 263 20.03 1.21 6.89
C ALA A 263 18.68 1.73 7.42
N GLN A 264 17.81 2.21 6.54
CA GLN A 264 16.47 2.69 6.92
C GLN A 264 15.57 1.54 7.37
N LEU A 265 15.61 0.38 6.70
CA LEU A 265 14.87 -0.80 7.13
C LEU A 265 15.38 -1.34 8.48
N MET A 266 16.68 -1.27 8.74
CA MET A 266 17.25 -1.64 10.05
C MET A 266 16.71 -0.72 11.17
N ALA A 267 16.67 0.58 10.94
CA ALA A 267 16.09 1.52 11.91
C ALA A 267 14.59 1.30 12.11
N HIS A 268 13.85 1.04 11.01
CA HIS A 268 12.42 0.74 11.07
C HIS A 268 12.13 -0.51 11.89
N GLN A 269 12.81 -1.63 11.60
CA GLN A 269 12.54 -2.90 12.26
C GLN A 269 12.91 -2.87 13.76
N ASP A 270 13.89 -2.07 14.15
CA ASP A 270 14.20 -1.85 15.57
C ASP A 270 13.05 -1.13 16.27
N ALA A 271 12.56 -0.03 15.68
CA ALA A 271 11.42 0.73 16.21
C ALA A 271 10.13 -0.11 16.21
N LEU A 272 9.87 -0.88 15.15
CA LEU A 272 8.72 -1.76 15.04
C LEU A 272 8.74 -2.85 16.12
N THR A 273 9.88 -3.52 16.28
CA THR A 273 10.06 -4.59 17.28
C THR A 273 9.86 -4.06 18.69
N GLN A 274 10.51 -2.95 19.01
CA GLN A 274 10.40 -2.31 20.33
C GLN A 274 8.94 -1.95 20.62
N ARG A 275 8.31 -1.19 19.73
CA ARG A 275 6.93 -0.72 19.90
C ARG A 275 5.92 -1.86 19.97
N PHE A 276 6.12 -2.95 19.20
CA PHE A 276 5.24 -4.11 19.23
C PHE A 276 5.33 -4.87 20.56
N ILE A 277 6.54 -5.06 21.08
CA ILE A 277 6.77 -5.73 22.37
C ILE A 277 6.22 -4.89 23.55
N GLU A 278 6.45 -3.57 23.53
CA GLU A 278 5.96 -2.66 24.57
C GLU A 278 4.43 -2.59 24.65
N GLN A 279 3.74 -2.72 23.54
CA GLN A 279 2.27 -2.73 23.52
C GLN A 279 1.67 -3.97 24.20
N GLY A 280 2.41 -5.09 24.22
CA GLY A 280 1.98 -6.35 24.79
C GLY A 280 0.75 -6.95 24.08
N TRP A 281 0.05 -7.83 24.78
CA TRP A 281 -1.06 -8.62 24.26
C TRP A 281 -2.39 -8.28 24.92
N LYS A 282 -3.48 -8.23 24.15
CA LYS A 282 -4.83 -8.25 24.67
C LYS A 282 -5.12 -9.61 25.32
N ALA A 283 -5.92 -9.60 26.37
CA ALA A 283 -6.51 -10.82 26.89
C ALA A 283 -7.61 -11.28 25.91
N ALA A 284 -7.25 -12.14 24.95
CA ALA A 284 -8.23 -12.83 24.13
C ALA A 284 -8.63 -14.13 24.81
N THR A 285 -9.92 -14.29 25.08
CA THR A 285 -10.47 -15.47 25.73
C THR A 285 -10.93 -16.49 24.70
N HIS A 286 -10.14 -17.51 24.48
CA HIS A 286 -10.62 -18.81 24.02
C HIS A 286 -11.07 -19.58 25.27
N THR A 287 -12.05 -20.49 25.13
CA THR A 287 -12.60 -21.24 26.26
C THR A 287 -11.54 -22.03 27.06
N ARG A 288 -10.42 -22.38 26.43
CA ARG A 288 -9.36 -23.24 27.02
C ARG A 288 -7.99 -22.59 27.01
N TYR A 289 -7.70 -21.70 26.07
CA TYR A 289 -6.37 -21.13 25.87
C TYR A 289 -6.39 -19.61 25.92
N ARG A 290 -5.31 -19.02 26.38
CA ARG A 290 -4.98 -17.64 26.10
C ARG A 290 -4.13 -17.60 24.84
N VAL A 291 -4.58 -16.87 23.82
CA VAL A 291 -3.88 -16.69 22.55
C VAL A 291 -3.39 -15.25 22.40
N PRO A 292 -2.22 -15.02 21.78
CA PRO A 292 -1.67 -13.69 21.62
C PRO A 292 -2.44 -12.89 20.55
N VAL A 293 -3.24 -11.95 20.99
CA VAL A 293 -3.86 -10.92 20.12
C VAL A 293 -3.18 -9.59 20.39
N PRO A 294 -2.65 -8.89 19.37
CA PRO A 294 -1.94 -7.64 19.60
C PRO A 294 -2.86 -6.56 20.17
N ASN A 295 -2.32 -5.75 21.09
CA ASN A 295 -2.98 -4.53 21.50
C ASN A 295 -3.08 -3.56 20.31
N ASP A 296 -4.12 -2.69 20.32
CA ASP A 296 -4.33 -1.72 19.27
C ASP A 296 -3.21 -0.70 19.18
N GLY A 297 -3.00 -0.21 18.01
CA GLY A 297 -2.07 0.85 17.71
C GLY A 297 -1.95 0.95 16.20
N PHE A 298 -1.13 0.10 15.61
CA PHE A 298 -0.88 0.07 14.17
C PHE A 298 -1.25 -1.29 13.54
N VAL A 299 -1.89 -2.20 14.30
CA VAL A 299 -2.37 -3.51 13.81
C VAL A 299 -3.88 -3.56 13.94
N ARG A 300 -4.56 -4.02 12.89
CA ARG A 300 -6.02 -4.24 12.88
C ARG A 300 -6.34 -5.71 12.81
N CYS A 301 -7.31 -6.15 13.60
CA CYS A 301 -7.78 -7.52 13.62
C CYS A 301 -9.21 -7.64 13.06
N TRP A 302 -9.43 -8.67 12.25
CA TRP A 302 -10.71 -9.02 11.66
C TRP A 302 -11.03 -10.46 12.00
N GLY A 303 -12.26 -10.72 12.46
CA GLY A 303 -12.75 -12.05 12.75
C GLY A 303 -13.61 -12.61 11.62
N SER A 304 -13.53 -13.92 11.38
CA SER A 304 -14.44 -14.67 10.55
C SER A 304 -14.80 -16.01 11.21
N SER A 305 -16.00 -16.49 10.96
CA SER A 305 -16.48 -17.80 11.41
C SER A 305 -16.94 -18.59 10.21
N GLU A 306 -16.38 -19.76 10.03
CA GLU A 306 -16.73 -20.68 8.95
C GLU A 306 -17.36 -21.94 9.53
N PRO A 307 -18.68 -21.98 9.75
CA PRO A 307 -19.36 -23.18 10.17
C PRO A 307 -19.30 -24.23 9.06
N SER A 308 -19.00 -25.46 9.43
CA SER A 308 -18.89 -26.55 8.48
C SER A 308 -20.21 -26.82 7.76
N ARG A 309 -20.26 -26.57 6.47
CA ARG A 309 -21.43 -26.90 5.62
C ARG A 309 -21.58 -28.40 5.38
N THR A 310 -20.52 -29.18 5.42
CA THR A 310 -20.53 -30.61 5.04
C THR A 310 -19.59 -31.53 5.82
N GLY A 311 -18.81 -31.01 6.77
CA GLY A 311 -17.67 -31.78 7.28
C GLY A 311 -17.48 -31.87 8.80
N GLY A 312 -18.31 -31.21 9.58
CA GLY A 312 -18.24 -31.29 11.04
C GLY A 312 -16.99 -30.63 11.68
N LEU A 313 -16.27 -29.77 10.94
CA LEU A 313 -15.17 -28.97 11.47
C LEU A 313 -15.57 -27.49 11.42
N ASP A 314 -15.81 -26.89 12.56
CA ASP A 314 -16.08 -25.47 12.68
C ASP A 314 -14.75 -24.73 12.91
N ILE A 315 -14.55 -23.61 12.21
CA ILE A 315 -13.32 -22.83 12.27
C ILE A 315 -13.68 -21.37 12.57
N GLU A 316 -13.11 -20.84 13.63
CA GLU A 316 -13.12 -19.42 13.94
C GLU A 316 -11.72 -18.87 13.71
N ARG A 317 -11.64 -17.78 12.93
CA ARG A 317 -10.37 -17.16 12.52
C ARG A 317 -10.31 -15.72 12.95
N SER A 318 -9.15 -15.27 13.37
CA SER A 318 -8.80 -13.87 13.56
C SER A 318 -7.52 -13.57 12.79
N ASP A 319 -7.61 -12.66 11.81
CA ASP A 319 -6.48 -12.12 11.05
C ASP A 319 -6.18 -10.70 11.53
N CYS A 320 -4.95 -10.48 11.98
CA CYS A 320 -4.46 -9.19 12.45
C CYS A 320 -3.33 -8.74 11.54
N VAL A 321 -3.47 -7.59 10.90
CA VAL A 321 -2.50 -7.09 9.93
C VAL A 321 -2.14 -5.63 10.19
N MET A 322 -0.90 -5.30 9.88
CA MET A 322 -0.41 -3.92 9.83
C MET A 322 -0.73 -3.33 8.46
N ASP A 323 -1.36 -2.15 8.43
CA ASP A 323 -1.72 -1.50 7.16
C ASP A 323 -0.51 -0.83 6.47
N THR A 324 0.54 -0.54 7.24
CA THR A 324 1.75 0.10 6.72
C THR A 324 2.68 -0.93 6.11
N LEU A 325 2.97 -0.76 4.82
CA LEU A 325 3.97 -1.52 4.08
C LEU A 325 5.02 -0.56 3.55
N ILE A 326 6.29 -0.91 3.66
CA ILE A 326 7.39 -0.14 3.10
C ILE A 326 7.73 -0.68 1.72
N TYR A 327 7.62 0.15 0.72
CA TYR A 327 8.01 -0.18 -0.64
C TYR A 327 9.54 -0.07 -0.81
N ALA A 328 10.19 -1.16 -1.12
CA ALA A 328 11.65 -1.27 -1.24
C ALA A 328 12.12 -1.50 -2.69
N GLY A 329 11.38 -0.97 -3.67
CA GLY A 329 11.62 -1.13 -5.10
C GLY A 329 10.71 -2.21 -5.71
N ASP A 330 11.19 -3.41 -5.89
CA ASP A 330 10.42 -4.49 -6.54
C ASP A 330 9.48 -5.24 -5.56
N PHE A 331 9.49 -4.91 -4.27
CA PHE A 331 8.72 -5.60 -3.23
C PHE A 331 8.37 -4.69 -2.04
N ASN A 332 7.36 -5.11 -1.27
CA ASN A 332 7.01 -4.50 0.01
C ASN A 332 7.57 -5.32 1.16
N THR A 333 7.90 -4.64 2.27
CA THR A 333 8.47 -5.23 3.48
C THR A 333 8.13 -4.40 4.72
N GLY A 334 8.71 -4.72 5.88
CA GLY A 334 8.61 -3.89 7.08
C GLY A 334 7.27 -3.99 7.81
N ALA A 335 6.48 -5.02 7.56
CA ALA A 335 5.19 -5.23 8.22
C ALA A 335 5.19 -6.49 9.08
N LEU A 336 4.18 -6.59 9.94
CA LEU A 336 3.86 -7.80 10.68
C LEU A 336 2.38 -8.17 10.53
N ALA A 337 2.11 -9.46 10.65
CA ALA A 337 0.78 -10.03 10.60
C ALA A 337 0.66 -11.23 11.54
N LEU A 338 -0.52 -11.42 12.11
CA LEU A 338 -0.85 -12.55 12.96
C LEU A 338 -2.16 -13.18 12.50
N ARG A 339 -2.24 -14.50 12.65
CA ARG A 339 -3.48 -15.25 12.46
C ARG A 339 -3.65 -16.22 13.61
N HIS A 340 -4.87 -16.33 14.11
CA HIS A 340 -5.29 -17.39 15.02
C HIS A 340 -6.52 -18.07 14.48
N GLU A 341 -6.52 -19.40 14.56
CA GLU A 341 -7.63 -20.24 14.14
C GLU A 341 -7.98 -21.19 15.26
N SER A 342 -9.23 -21.16 15.69
CA SER A 342 -9.81 -22.11 16.62
C SER A 342 -10.57 -23.17 15.84
N TYR A 343 -10.30 -24.43 16.12
CA TYR A 343 -10.87 -25.58 15.44
C TYR A 343 -11.75 -26.37 16.41
N ASP A 344 -13.03 -26.54 16.09
CA ASP A 344 -13.95 -27.46 16.76
C ASP A 344 -14.35 -28.59 15.82
N GLY A 345 -13.83 -29.78 16.09
CA GLY A 345 -14.14 -31.04 15.41
C GLY A 345 -14.94 -32.00 16.28
N SER A 346 -15.72 -31.49 17.23
CA SER A 346 -16.55 -32.33 18.15
C SER A 346 -17.47 -33.29 17.39
N LYS A 347 -17.93 -32.89 16.17
CA LYS A 347 -18.74 -33.68 15.24
C LYS A 347 -17.91 -34.63 14.36
N LEU A 348 -16.57 -34.59 14.43
CA LEU A 348 -15.65 -35.46 13.69
C LEU A 348 -15.10 -36.56 14.59
N GLY A 349 -14.76 -37.70 14.00
CA GLY A 349 -13.91 -38.68 14.68
C GLY A 349 -12.47 -38.16 14.85
N THR A 350 -11.77 -38.60 15.87
CA THR A 350 -10.40 -38.16 16.22
C THR A 350 -9.43 -38.21 15.04
N LEU A 351 -9.42 -39.27 14.25
CA LEU A 351 -8.50 -39.42 13.11
C LEU A 351 -8.80 -38.40 11.99
N ARG A 352 -10.08 -38.13 11.71
CA ARG A 352 -10.46 -37.12 10.74
C ARG A 352 -10.12 -35.72 11.18
N PHE A 353 -10.33 -35.42 12.47
CA PHE A 353 -9.91 -34.14 13.03
C PHE A 353 -8.39 -33.97 12.92
N ALA A 354 -7.61 -34.96 13.40
CA ALA A 354 -6.16 -34.91 13.34
C ALA A 354 -5.63 -34.69 11.92
N ALA A 355 -6.21 -35.40 10.93
CA ALA A 355 -5.82 -35.24 9.53
C ALA A 355 -6.11 -33.82 9.02
N ARG A 356 -7.29 -33.24 9.28
CA ARG A 356 -7.65 -31.88 8.83
C ARG A 356 -6.87 -30.80 9.56
N HIS A 357 -6.73 -30.92 10.87
CA HIS A 357 -5.94 -29.99 11.69
C HIS A 357 -4.45 -29.97 11.27
N SER A 358 -3.88 -31.14 10.97
CA SER A 358 -2.51 -31.21 10.43
C SER A 358 -2.37 -30.65 9.02
N GLN A 359 -3.39 -30.83 8.16
CA GLN A 359 -3.36 -30.27 6.81
C GLN A 359 -3.41 -28.75 6.79
N SER A 360 -4.08 -28.11 7.75
CA SER A 360 -4.14 -26.66 7.88
C SER A 360 -2.84 -26.06 8.43
N PHE A 361 -2.04 -26.85 9.14
CA PHE A 361 -0.75 -26.41 9.69
C PHE A 361 0.31 -26.33 8.60
N ARG A 362 0.28 -25.22 7.83
CA ARG A 362 1.15 -24.99 6.66
C ARG A 362 1.84 -23.66 6.77
N ASN A 363 3.07 -23.61 6.27
CA ASN A 363 3.76 -22.35 6.08
C ASN A 363 3.24 -21.66 4.80
N GLU A 364 2.14 -20.92 4.94
CA GLU A 364 1.59 -20.05 3.91
C GLU A 364 2.19 -18.66 4.08
N SER A 365 3.04 -18.21 3.17
CA SER A 365 3.55 -16.84 3.23
C SER A 365 2.43 -15.84 2.97
N PHE A 366 2.25 -14.83 3.83
CA PHE A 366 1.33 -13.71 3.59
C PHE A 366 1.75 -12.86 2.38
N THR A 367 3.02 -12.91 2.04
CA THR A 367 3.56 -12.24 0.86
C THR A 367 4.13 -13.28 -0.10
N ARG A 368 3.62 -13.27 -1.33
CA ARG A 368 4.24 -14.01 -2.44
C ARG A 368 5.49 -13.26 -2.89
N LEU A 369 6.59 -13.42 -2.15
CA LEU A 369 7.85 -12.87 -2.60
C LEU A 369 8.46 -13.77 -3.68
N ARG A 370 8.99 -13.13 -4.72
CA ARG A 370 9.66 -13.84 -5.80
C ARG A 370 11.00 -14.37 -5.31
N SER A 371 11.35 -15.58 -5.71
CA SER A 371 12.63 -16.22 -5.37
C SER A 371 13.87 -15.45 -5.81
N GLU A 372 13.71 -14.42 -6.64
CA GLU A 372 14.79 -13.51 -7.04
C GLU A 372 15.26 -12.59 -5.90
N PHE A 373 14.36 -12.23 -4.94
CA PHE A 373 14.69 -11.30 -3.85
C PHE A 373 15.06 -11.98 -2.54
N GLN A 374 14.62 -13.22 -2.34
CA GLN A 374 14.82 -13.95 -1.09
C GLN A 374 15.34 -15.37 -1.29
N THR A 375 15.91 -15.93 -0.22
CA THR A 375 16.27 -17.35 -0.15
C THR A 375 15.02 -18.22 0.05
N LYS A 376 15.15 -19.53 -0.11
CA LYS A 376 14.17 -20.49 0.40
C LYS A 376 14.10 -20.37 1.92
N PRO A 377 12.94 -20.63 2.54
CA PRO A 377 12.83 -20.64 4.00
C PRO A 377 13.68 -21.76 4.58
N GLN A 378 14.34 -21.46 5.68
CA GLN A 378 14.98 -22.44 6.56
C GLN A 378 14.16 -22.49 7.83
N CYS A 379 13.68 -23.67 8.20
CA CYS A 379 12.76 -23.87 9.30
C CYS A 379 13.33 -24.86 10.33
N ILE A 380 13.03 -24.60 11.58
CA ILE A 380 13.22 -25.54 12.71
C ILE A 380 11.82 -25.84 13.29
N GLU A 381 11.64 -27.06 13.73
CA GLU A 381 10.41 -27.53 14.38
C GLU A 381 10.74 -28.08 15.76
N GLU A 382 10.01 -27.62 16.78
CA GLU A 382 10.24 -27.98 18.16
C GLU A 382 8.89 -28.11 18.92
N PHE A 383 8.90 -28.91 19.97
CA PHE A 383 7.81 -28.93 20.95
C PHE A 383 8.18 -28.02 22.12
N VAL A 384 7.35 -27.02 22.38
CA VAL A 384 7.55 -26.03 23.43
C VAL A 384 6.54 -26.27 24.53
N ASP A 385 6.99 -26.51 25.75
CA ASP A 385 6.12 -26.57 26.92
C ASP A 385 5.91 -25.18 27.52
N ARG A 386 4.63 -24.85 27.80
CA ARG A 386 4.19 -23.60 28.42
C ARG A 386 3.30 -23.93 29.63
N ASP A 387 3.94 -24.19 30.77
CA ASP A 387 3.24 -24.55 32.03
C ASP A 387 2.29 -25.74 31.84
N GLY A 388 2.79 -26.81 31.21
CA GLY A 388 2.04 -28.02 30.87
C GLY A 388 1.19 -27.91 29.58
N LEU A 389 1.17 -26.77 28.91
CA LEU A 389 0.61 -26.63 27.57
C LEU A 389 1.67 -26.94 26.52
N THR A 390 1.61 -28.13 25.94
CA THR A 390 2.53 -28.51 24.85
C THR A 390 2.10 -27.89 23.53
N LEU A 391 2.99 -27.12 22.93
CA LEU A 391 2.81 -26.50 21.65
C LEU A 391 3.77 -27.12 20.64
N ARG A 392 3.29 -27.46 19.44
CA ARG A 392 4.11 -27.69 18.27
C ARG A 392 4.44 -26.33 17.67
N ALA A 393 5.71 -25.99 17.58
CA ALA A 393 6.16 -24.71 17.03
C ALA A 393 7.08 -24.93 15.83
N VAL A 394 6.87 -24.18 14.75
CA VAL A 394 7.76 -24.11 13.59
C VAL A 394 8.20 -22.69 13.40
N VAL A 395 9.51 -22.45 13.39
CA VAL A 395 10.10 -21.13 13.16
C VAL A 395 10.88 -21.16 11.87
N CYS A 396 10.52 -20.30 10.94
CA CYS A 396 11.15 -20.19 9.62
C CYS A 396 11.75 -18.80 9.40
N LEU A 397 12.92 -18.74 8.78
CA LEU A 397 13.57 -17.53 8.35
C LEU A 397 13.87 -17.57 6.85
N ARG A 398 13.74 -16.41 6.19
CA ARG A 398 14.19 -16.15 4.82
C ARG A 398 15.11 -14.95 4.81
N ALA A 399 16.26 -15.03 4.17
CA ALA A 399 17.17 -13.91 4.02
C ALA A 399 16.89 -13.13 2.73
N TYR A 400 17.05 -11.81 2.76
CA TYR A 400 17.04 -10.97 1.57
C TYR A 400 18.37 -11.04 0.86
N LYS A 401 18.38 -11.25 -0.46
CA LYS A 401 19.61 -11.42 -1.24
C LYS A 401 20.41 -10.13 -1.45
N LYS A 402 19.70 -8.99 -1.55
CA LYS A 402 20.29 -7.68 -1.79
C LYS A 402 20.28 -6.75 -0.56
N LEU A 403 19.67 -7.18 0.53
CA LEU A 403 19.60 -6.44 1.79
C LEU A 403 20.22 -7.33 2.89
N PRO A 404 21.53 -7.32 3.04
CA PRO A 404 22.22 -8.19 4.00
C PRO A 404 21.74 -7.92 5.42
N GLN A 405 21.72 -8.98 6.26
CA GLN A 405 21.29 -8.96 7.66
C GLN A 405 19.77 -8.73 7.87
N LEU A 406 18.98 -8.68 6.80
CA LEU A 406 17.52 -8.63 6.89
C LEU A 406 16.88 -9.96 6.53
N TYR A 407 15.84 -10.32 7.30
CA TYR A 407 15.13 -11.59 7.22
C TYR A 407 13.63 -11.39 7.34
N ASP A 408 12.87 -12.29 6.73
CA ASP A 408 11.48 -12.50 7.09
C ASP A 408 11.38 -13.66 8.07
N LEU A 409 10.57 -13.46 9.10
CA LEU A 409 10.24 -14.43 10.12
C LEU A 409 8.82 -14.97 9.88
N SER A 410 8.64 -16.30 10.00
CA SER A 410 7.34 -16.94 10.16
C SER A 410 7.40 -17.88 11.36
N VAL A 411 6.45 -17.73 12.28
CA VAL A 411 6.27 -18.64 13.41
C VAL A 411 4.88 -19.28 13.34
N LEU A 412 4.83 -20.58 13.30
CA LEU A 412 3.58 -21.36 13.35
C LEU A 412 3.51 -22.10 14.67
N VAL A 413 2.30 -22.14 15.23
CA VAL A 413 2.04 -22.83 16.51
C VAL A 413 0.77 -23.65 16.37
N ALA A 414 0.75 -24.84 16.98
CA ALA A 414 -0.46 -25.66 17.15
C ALA A 414 -0.51 -26.24 18.57
N THR A 415 -1.69 -26.23 19.19
CA THR A 415 -1.96 -26.97 20.45
C THR A 415 -2.21 -28.44 20.14
N LEU A 416 -1.79 -29.35 21.05
CA LEU A 416 -1.84 -30.78 20.81
C LEU A 416 -2.56 -31.56 21.95
N ASP A 417 -3.12 -30.86 22.92
CA ASP A 417 -3.67 -31.44 24.14
C ASP A 417 -5.08 -32.04 23.99
N GLN A 418 -5.78 -31.71 22.89
CA GLN A 418 -7.15 -32.17 22.65
C GLN A 418 -7.27 -33.01 21.36
N PRO A 419 -8.02 -34.13 21.41
CA PRO A 419 -8.15 -35.03 20.27
C PRO A 419 -9.13 -34.56 19.17
N ARG A 420 -9.97 -33.55 19.44
CA ARG A 420 -11.02 -33.06 18.53
C ARG A 420 -11.21 -31.55 18.55
N SER A 421 -10.35 -30.82 19.21
CA SER A 421 -10.32 -29.35 19.17
C SER A 421 -8.89 -28.86 19.29
N GLY A 422 -8.63 -27.61 18.93
CA GLY A 422 -7.30 -27.02 19.05
C GLY A 422 -7.24 -25.60 18.51
N VAL A 423 -6.10 -24.97 18.73
CA VAL A 423 -5.79 -23.65 18.18
C VAL A 423 -4.53 -23.75 17.34
N GLN A 424 -4.56 -23.11 16.19
CA GLN A 424 -3.35 -22.84 15.41
C GLN A 424 -3.10 -21.35 15.41
N GLY A 425 -1.84 -20.97 15.49
CA GLY A 425 -1.42 -19.59 15.41
C GLY A 425 -0.32 -19.42 14.38
N ARG A 426 -0.28 -18.22 13.81
CA ARG A 426 0.75 -17.80 12.91
C ARG A 426 1.15 -16.36 13.17
N PHE A 427 2.44 -16.11 13.17
CA PHE A 427 3.02 -14.79 13.26
C PHE A 427 4.07 -14.61 12.14
N ASP A 428 3.88 -13.61 11.30
CA ASP A 428 4.83 -13.22 10.26
C ASP A 428 5.33 -11.81 10.53
N ALA A 429 6.62 -11.59 10.35
CA ALA A 429 7.22 -10.26 10.41
C ALA A 429 8.34 -10.14 9.37
N GLN A 430 8.42 -9.00 8.69
CA GLN A 430 9.23 -8.80 7.51
C GLN A 430 10.35 -7.79 7.73
N GLY A 431 11.50 -8.04 7.08
CA GLY A 431 12.63 -7.12 7.08
C GLY A 431 13.29 -6.96 8.44
N LEU A 432 13.40 -8.02 9.24
CA LEU A 432 13.95 -8.02 10.59
C LEU A 432 15.45 -8.34 10.61
N SER A 433 16.18 -7.81 11.58
CA SER A 433 17.46 -8.38 11.98
C SER A 433 17.29 -9.76 12.63
N PHE A 434 18.31 -10.60 12.60
CA PHE A 434 18.25 -11.92 13.24
C PHE A 434 17.91 -11.81 14.75
N GLY A 435 18.51 -10.84 15.45
CA GLY A 435 18.24 -10.63 16.88
C GLY A 435 16.78 -10.24 17.17
N ASN A 436 16.19 -9.37 16.35
CA ASN A 436 14.79 -8.98 16.51
C ASN A 436 13.82 -10.08 16.09
N ALA A 437 14.16 -10.88 15.07
CA ALA A 437 13.42 -12.08 14.73
C ALA A 437 13.33 -13.06 15.91
N GLN A 438 14.45 -13.28 16.60
CA GLN A 438 14.48 -14.12 17.82
C GLN A 438 13.64 -13.52 18.96
N LYS A 439 13.74 -12.20 19.20
CA LYS A 439 12.95 -11.51 20.23
C LYS A 439 11.45 -11.64 19.98
N LEU A 440 11.01 -11.39 18.74
CA LEU A 440 9.61 -11.47 18.35
C LEU A 440 9.08 -12.90 18.38
N ALA A 441 9.83 -13.88 17.89
CA ALA A 441 9.45 -15.29 17.98
C ALA A 441 9.25 -15.74 19.45
N ARG A 442 10.19 -15.38 20.33
CA ARG A 442 10.08 -15.65 21.76
C ARG A 442 8.88 -14.96 22.38
N HIS A 443 8.69 -13.67 22.11
CA HIS A 443 7.57 -12.87 22.61
C HIS A 443 6.22 -13.47 22.22
N TYR A 444 6.09 -13.93 20.96
CA TYR A 444 4.89 -14.59 20.45
C TYR A 444 4.63 -15.95 21.13
N LEU A 445 5.64 -16.82 21.19
CA LEU A 445 5.52 -18.14 21.80
C LEU A 445 5.23 -18.08 23.31
N GLN A 446 5.79 -17.10 24.02
CA GLN A 446 5.58 -16.89 25.45
C GLN A 446 4.16 -16.42 25.80
N ALA A 447 3.42 -15.90 24.84
CA ALA A 447 2.08 -15.36 25.07
C ALA A 447 0.97 -16.44 25.11
N TYR A 448 1.27 -17.66 24.67
CA TYR A 448 0.36 -18.80 24.81
C TYR A 448 0.36 -19.32 26.24
N ALA A 449 -0.84 -19.59 26.79
CA ALA A 449 -1.03 -20.17 28.10
C ALA A 449 -2.42 -20.83 28.21
N TRP A 450 -2.67 -21.53 29.31
CA TRP A 450 -4.01 -21.94 29.69
C TRP A 450 -4.90 -20.70 29.96
N ALA A 451 -6.16 -20.75 29.57
CA ALA A 451 -7.17 -19.81 30.08
C ALA A 451 -7.32 -20.03 31.58
N ARG A 452 -7.27 -18.96 32.36
CA ARG A 452 -7.52 -18.98 33.81
C ARG A 452 -8.99 -18.72 34.09
#